data_3f631f6ed53b2633ff674b34a95f2bea
#
_entry.id   3f631f6ed53b2633ff674b34a95f2bea
#
_cell.length_a   1.000
_cell.length_b   1.000
_cell.length_c   1.000
_cell.angle_alpha   90.00
_cell.angle_beta   90.00
_cell.angle_gamma   90.00
#
_symmetry.space_group_name_H-M   'P 1'
#
loop_
_entity.id
_entity.type
_entity.pdbx_description
1 polymer ?
#
loop_
_entity_poly.entity_id
_entity_poly.type
_entity_poly.pdbx_seq_one_letter_code
_entity_poly.pdbx_strand_id
1 'polypeptide(L)'
;FGEEYFDEEIYDFSKKQVNTLPLFLENIKKFNLEGYIEPLVMTSIDASFRVPNNLDLIFIDGSHTFESARSDYKHWRPKLRPGGILAIHDIYDTEKEGGQAPKEIYLNALADGFKLIERIKSLVLLN
;
A
#
# COMPACT_ATOMS: atom_id res chain seq x y z
N PHE A 1 8.96 -8.15 -3.51
CA PHE A 1 9.97 -7.12 -3.70
C PHE A 1 11.02 -7.72 -4.63
N GLY A 2 11.16 -7.15 -5.86
CA GLY A 2 12.10 -7.61 -6.85
C GLY A 2 13.53 -7.29 -6.44
N GLU A 3 14.48 -7.95 -7.10
CA GLU A 3 15.93 -7.80 -6.91
C GLU A 3 16.45 -6.37 -7.19
N GLU A 4 15.57 -5.43 -7.57
CA GLU A 4 15.91 -4.07 -7.98
C GLU A 4 16.23 -3.11 -6.81
N TYR A 5 15.97 -3.51 -5.56
CA TYR A 5 16.23 -2.69 -4.36
C TYR A 5 17.16 -3.42 -3.39
N PHE A 6 18.38 -3.69 -3.83
CA PHE A 6 19.43 -4.22 -2.96
C PHE A 6 20.09 -3.05 -2.21
N ASP A 7 19.48 -2.66 -1.10
CA ASP A 7 20.11 -1.76 -0.14
C ASP A 7 20.61 -2.60 1.03
N GLU A 8 21.92 -2.58 1.27
CA GLU A 8 22.57 -3.38 2.32
C GLU A 8 22.02 -3.05 3.72
N GLU A 9 21.49 -1.84 3.92
CA GLU A 9 20.96 -1.42 5.21
C GLU A 9 19.63 -2.10 5.57
N ILE A 10 18.87 -2.58 4.58
CA ILE A 10 17.56 -3.19 4.79
C ILE A 10 17.52 -4.70 4.53
N TYR A 11 18.65 -5.28 4.03
CA TYR A 11 18.72 -6.70 3.74
C TYR A 11 19.24 -7.50 4.95
N ASP A 12 18.40 -8.36 5.48
CA ASP A 12 18.78 -9.31 6.55
C ASP A 12 19.48 -10.53 5.92
N PHE A 13 20.81 -10.52 5.91
CA PHE A 13 21.65 -11.60 5.36
C PHE A 13 21.44 -12.93 6.07
N SER A 14 21.05 -12.93 7.34
CA SER A 14 20.82 -14.15 8.12
C SER A 14 19.56 -14.88 7.67
N LYS A 15 18.55 -14.15 7.30
CA LYS A 15 17.23 -14.65 6.84
C LYS A 15 17.06 -14.61 5.33
N LYS A 16 18.03 -14.03 4.60
CA LYS A 16 17.98 -13.82 3.15
C LYS A 16 16.71 -13.10 2.70
N GLN A 17 16.33 -12.04 3.41
CA GLN A 17 15.12 -11.26 3.13
C GLN A 17 15.31 -9.78 3.47
N VAL A 18 14.56 -8.93 2.79
CA VAL A 18 14.46 -7.51 3.12
C VAL A 18 13.69 -7.34 4.45
N ASN A 19 14.27 -6.56 5.38
CA ASN A 19 13.63 -6.23 6.66
C ASN A 19 13.72 -4.74 6.93
N THR A 20 12.69 -4.01 6.56
CA THR A 20 12.58 -2.55 6.74
C THR A 20 12.05 -2.15 8.11
N LEU A 21 11.57 -3.09 8.92
CA LEU A 21 10.94 -2.79 10.20
C LEU A 21 11.85 -2.05 11.19
N PRO A 22 13.13 -2.43 11.39
CA PRO A 22 14.01 -1.69 12.31
C PRO A 22 14.15 -0.22 11.93
N LEU A 23 14.41 0.07 10.66
CA LEU A 23 14.54 1.43 10.14
C LEU A 23 13.22 2.22 10.25
N PHE A 24 12.09 1.57 9.99
CA PHE A 24 10.78 2.17 10.17
C PHE A 24 10.53 2.58 11.63
N LEU A 25 10.83 1.70 12.60
CA LEU A 25 10.67 2.00 14.02
C LEU A 25 11.62 3.10 14.50
N GLU A 26 12.85 3.13 13.98
CA GLU A 26 13.80 4.21 14.25
C GLU A 26 13.27 5.55 13.75
N ASN A 27 12.70 5.61 12.55
CA ASN A 27 12.10 6.82 12.00
C ASN A 27 10.90 7.29 12.81
N ILE A 28 10.01 6.38 13.24
CA ILE A 28 8.89 6.72 14.14
C ILE A 28 9.41 7.41 15.39
N LYS A 29 10.42 6.85 16.04
CA LYS A 29 11.03 7.41 17.24
C LYS A 29 11.72 8.75 16.97
N LYS A 30 12.52 8.83 15.90
CA LYS A 30 13.26 10.05 15.51
C LYS A 30 12.34 11.26 15.30
N PHE A 31 11.14 11.02 14.79
CA PHE A 31 10.16 12.08 14.52
C PHE A 31 9.07 12.20 15.59
N ASN A 32 9.18 11.49 16.72
CA ASN A 32 8.22 11.49 17.84
C ASN A 32 6.79 11.12 17.39
N LEU A 33 6.67 10.08 16.56
CA LEU A 33 5.40 9.63 15.97
C LEU A 33 4.78 8.42 16.67
N GLU A 34 5.35 7.93 17.79
CA GLU A 34 4.90 6.72 18.50
C GLU A 34 3.44 6.79 18.98
N GLY A 35 2.93 7.98 19.24
CA GLY A 35 1.53 8.18 19.62
C GLY A 35 0.55 8.26 18.45
N TYR A 36 1.05 8.27 17.20
CA TYR A 36 0.25 8.47 16.00
C TYR A 36 0.31 7.30 15.03
N ILE A 37 1.35 6.46 15.12
CA ILE A 37 1.59 5.36 14.20
C ILE A 37 1.63 4.04 14.96
N GLU A 38 0.78 3.11 14.56
CA GLU A 38 0.75 1.73 15.06
C GLU A 38 1.22 0.77 13.95
N PRO A 39 2.43 0.20 14.05
CA PRO A 39 2.90 -0.79 13.09
C PRO A 39 2.21 -2.14 13.29
N LEU A 40 1.54 -2.64 12.28
CA LEU A 40 0.94 -3.98 12.28
C LEU A 40 1.86 -4.96 11.53
N VAL A 41 2.73 -5.66 12.26
CA VAL A 41 3.72 -6.60 11.69
C VAL A 41 3.03 -7.95 11.40
N MET A 42 2.27 -7.99 10.32
CA MET A 42 1.49 -9.16 9.90
C MET A 42 1.16 -9.06 8.40
N THR A 43 0.45 -10.06 7.87
CA THR A 43 -0.03 -9.97 6.49
C THR A 43 -1.07 -8.86 6.36
N SER A 44 -1.19 -8.27 5.17
CA SER A 44 -2.19 -7.24 4.87
C SER A 44 -3.62 -7.73 5.14
N ILE A 45 -3.89 -9.00 4.84
CA ILE A 45 -5.19 -9.63 5.10
C ILE A 45 -5.46 -9.69 6.60
N ASP A 46 -4.52 -10.20 7.40
CA ASP A 46 -4.69 -10.30 8.86
C ASP A 46 -4.86 -8.92 9.50
N ALA A 47 -4.09 -7.92 9.04
CA ALA A 47 -4.23 -6.53 9.46
C ALA A 47 -5.64 -6.00 9.17
N SER A 48 -6.20 -6.33 8.01
CA SER A 48 -7.54 -5.89 7.64
C SER A 48 -8.62 -6.35 8.63
N PHE A 49 -8.46 -7.50 9.28
CA PHE A 49 -9.42 -7.98 10.30
C PHE A 49 -9.25 -7.29 11.67
N ARG A 50 -8.10 -6.66 11.93
CA ARG A 50 -7.83 -5.95 13.19
C ARG A 50 -8.17 -4.47 13.13
N VAL A 51 -8.03 -3.85 11.97
CA VAL A 51 -8.30 -2.43 11.78
C VAL A 51 -9.82 -2.19 11.69
N PRO A 52 -10.36 -1.19 12.40
CA PRO A 52 -11.80 -0.89 12.36
C PRO A 52 -12.24 -0.40 10.96
N ASN A 53 -13.55 -0.40 10.74
CA ASN A 53 -14.16 0.24 9.57
C ASN A 53 -14.22 1.77 9.74
N ASN A 54 -14.67 2.47 8.71
CA ASN A 54 -14.82 3.93 8.65
C ASN A 54 -13.48 4.69 8.61
N LEU A 55 -12.50 4.13 7.91
CA LEU A 55 -11.23 4.81 7.67
C LEU A 55 -11.42 6.03 6.77
N ASP A 56 -10.74 7.11 7.09
CA ASP A 56 -10.74 8.35 6.29
C ASP A 56 -9.92 8.21 5.02
N LEU A 57 -8.83 7.45 5.08
CA LEU A 57 -7.91 7.22 3.98
C LEU A 57 -7.36 5.79 4.03
N ILE A 58 -7.24 5.19 2.86
CA ILE A 58 -6.50 3.94 2.64
C ILE A 58 -5.46 4.22 1.57
N PHE A 59 -4.19 3.88 1.85
CA PHE A 59 -3.09 3.97 0.90
C PHE A 59 -2.60 2.57 0.56
N ILE A 60 -2.74 2.16 -0.70
CA ILE A 60 -2.26 0.87 -1.21
C ILE A 60 -0.93 1.10 -1.93
N ASP A 61 0.14 0.59 -1.35
CA ASP A 61 1.51 0.65 -1.85
C ASP A 61 2.25 -0.65 -1.48
N GLY A 62 1.63 -1.77 -1.81
CA GLY A 62 2.08 -3.10 -1.44
C GLY A 62 2.82 -3.83 -2.57
N SER A 63 2.74 -5.16 -2.55
CA SER A 63 3.33 -6.02 -3.58
C SER A 63 2.65 -5.83 -4.93
N HIS A 64 3.45 -5.80 -6.00
CA HIS A 64 2.99 -5.61 -7.38
C HIS A 64 2.57 -6.92 -8.09
N THR A 65 2.37 -8.00 -7.35
CA THR A 65 1.72 -9.18 -7.94
C THR A 65 0.21 -8.96 -8.08
N PHE A 66 -0.40 -9.46 -9.12
CA PHE A 66 -1.84 -9.33 -9.34
C PHE A 66 -2.67 -9.92 -8.18
N GLU A 67 -2.24 -11.05 -7.65
CA GLU A 67 -2.90 -11.70 -6.53
C GLU A 67 -2.90 -10.82 -5.28
N SER A 68 -1.73 -10.26 -4.92
CA SER A 68 -1.55 -9.41 -3.76
C SER A 68 -2.35 -8.11 -3.88
N ALA A 69 -2.23 -7.41 -5.02
CA ALA A 69 -2.93 -6.15 -5.26
C ALA A 69 -4.46 -6.32 -5.21
N ARG A 70 -4.99 -7.40 -5.85
CA ARG A 70 -6.43 -7.73 -5.79
C ARG A 70 -6.89 -8.04 -4.37
N SER A 71 -6.06 -8.78 -3.61
CA SER A 71 -6.35 -9.11 -2.22
C SER A 71 -6.40 -7.86 -1.35
N ASP A 72 -5.41 -6.97 -1.47
CA ASP A 72 -5.38 -5.71 -0.74
C ASP A 72 -6.62 -4.88 -1.05
N TYR A 73 -6.91 -4.63 -2.31
CA TYR A 73 -8.09 -3.88 -2.72
C TYR A 73 -9.39 -4.49 -2.17
N LYS A 74 -9.56 -5.82 -2.29
CA LYS A 74 -10.74 -6.54 -1.82
C LYS A 74 -10.99 -6.40 -0.32
N HIS A 75 -9.92 -6.49 0.49
CA HIS A 75 -10.05 -6.51 1.96
C HIS A 75 -10.05 -5.10 2.57
N TRP A 76 -9.38 -4.14 1.94
CA TRP A 76 -9.27 -2.80 2.50
C TRP A 76 -10.34 -1.83 1.99
N ARG A 77 -10.76 -1.93 0.72
CA ARG A 77 -11.83 -1.05 0.19
C ARG A 77 -13.08 -0.97 1.07
N PRO A 78 -13.62 -2.09 1.60
CA PRO A 78 -14.84 -2.04 2.42
C PRO A 78 -14.68 -1.32 3.75
N LYS A 79 -13.44 -1.04 4.16
CA LYS A 79 -13.13 -0.35 5.42
C LYS A 79 -13.13 1.15 5.29
N LEU A 80 -13.12 1.66 4.07
CA LEU A 80 -13.18 3.08 3.80
C LEU A 80 -14.60 3.61 4.11
N ARG A 81 -14.69 4.75 4.81
CA ARG A 81 -15.98 5.41 5.03
C ARG A 81 -16.53 6.00 3.73
N PRO A 82 -17.84 6.24 3.62
CA PRO A 82 -18.39 7.02 2.52
C PRO A 82 -17.69 8.38 2.40
N GLY A 83 -17.23 8.73 1.20
CA GLY A 83 -16.45 9.95 0.95
C GLY A 83 -15.01 9.93 1.48
N GLY A 84 -14.51 8.81 1.94
CA GLY A 84 -13.09 8.61 2.27
C GLY A 84 -12.22 8.53 1.02
N ILE A 85 -10.91 8.63 1.20
CA ILE A 85 -9.92 8.66 0.12
C ILE A 85 -9.28 7.30 -0.05
N LEU A 86 -9.32 6.74 -1.27
CA LEU A 86 -8.51 5.62 -1.69
C LEU A 86 -7.33 6.14 -2.50
N ALA A 87 -6.13 5.95 -2.00
CA ALA A 87 -4.88 6.28 -2.67
C ALA A 87 -4.21 5.00 -3.16
N ILE A 88 -3.80 4.94 -4.42
CA ILE A 88 -3.11 3.79 -5.01
C ILE A 88 -1.84 4.29 -5.68
N HIS A 89 -0.69 3.72 -5.31
CA HIS A 89 0.61 4.06 -5.89
C HIS A 89 0.97 3.13 -7.05
N ASP A 90 2.02 3.52 -7.79
CA ASP A 90 2.62 2.78 -8.90
C ASP A 90 1.67 2.48 -10.06
N ILE A 91 0.83 3.47 -10.39
CA ILE A 91 0.00 3.43 -11.59
C ILE A 91 0.83 3.84 -12.80
N TYR A 92 1.20 2.87 -13.61
CA TYR A 92 1.94 3.07 -14.87
C TYR A 92 1.02 2.82 -16.07
N ASP A 93 1.18 3.62 -17.13
CA ASP A 93 0.32 3.52 -18.30
C ASP A 93 0.67 2.30 -19.17
N THR A 94 1.92 1.87 -19.15
CA THR A 94 2.43 0.73 -19.92
C THR A 94 3.27 -0.22 -19.07
N GLU A 95 3.38 -1.49 -19.50
CA GLU A 95 4.24 -2.50 -18.86
C GLU A 95 5.74 -2.14 -18.91
N LYS A 96 6.14 -1.27 -19.85
CA LYS A 96 7.52 -0.80 -19.97
C LYS A 96 7.91 0.17 -18.85
N GLU A 97 6.92 0.87 -18.29
CA GLU A 97 7.13 1.85 -17.22
C GLU A 97 7.07 1.20 -15.84
N GLY A 98 6.33 0.10 -15.70
CA GLY A 98 6.22 -0.61 -14.44
C GLY A 98 5.13 -1.68 -14.41
N GLY A 99 4.99 -2.32 -13.25
CA GLY A 99 4.01 -3.39 -13.02
C GLY A 99 2.56 -2.92 -13.24
N GLN A 100 1.71 -3.79 -13.76
CA GLN A 100 0.34 -3.43 -14.12
C GLN A 100 -0.71 -3.82 -13.05
N ALA A 101 -0.31 -4.49 -11.98
CA ALA A 101 -1.23 -4.91 -10.94
C ALA A 101 -1.87 -3.73 -10.17
N PRO A 102 -1.12 -2.66 -9.78
CA PRO A 102 -1.74 -1.46 -9.21
C PRO A 102 -2.71 -0.78 -10.17
N LYS A 103 -2.41 -0.74 -11.47
CA LYS A 103 -3.31 -0.18 -12.48
C LYS A 103 -4.61 -0.98 -12.60
N GLU A 104 -4.55 -2.30 -12.50
CA GLU A 104 -5.76 -3.13 -12.52
C GLU A 104 -6.69 -2.77 -11.36
N ILE A 105 -6.18 -2.67 -10.13
CA ILE A 105 -7.04 -2.32 -8.98
C ILE A 105 -7.56 -0.88 -9.06
N TYR A 106 -6.82 0.05 -9.67
CA TYR A 106 -7.32 1.38 -9.99
C TYR A 106 -8.52 1.32 -10.95
N LEU A 107 -8.42 0.54 -12.03
CA LEU A 107 -9.53 0.37 -12.98
C LEU A 107 -10.75 -0.32 -12.32
N ASN A 108 -10.50 -1.30 -11.45
CA ASN A 108 -11.56 -1.94 -10.67
C ASN A 108 -12.25 -0.92 -9.73
N ALA A 109 -11.48 -0.03 -9.09
CA ALA A 109 -12.05 1.01 -8.24
C ALA A 109 -12.97 1.96 -9.05
N LEU A 110 -12.56 2.37 -10.24
CA LEU A 110 -13.42 3.16 -11.13
C LEU A 110 -14.71 2.41 -11.51
N ALA A 111 -14.61 1.12 -11.83
CA ALA A 111 -15.77 0.28 -12.14
C ALA A 111 -16.72 0.09 -10.94
N ASP A 112 -16.18 0.08 -9.72
CA ASP A 112 -16.93 0.01 -8.46
C ASP A 112 -17.56 1.37 -8.04
N GLY A 113 -17.36 2.43 -8.84
CA GLY A 113 -18.01 3.72 -8.66
C GLY A 113 -17.16 4.79 -7.98
N PHE A 114 -15.89 4.50 -7.66
CA PHE A 114 -14.95 5.54 -7.24
C PHE A 114 -14.70 6.53 -8.38
N LYS A 115 -14.46 7.77 -8.01
CA LYS A 115 -14.13 8.84 -8.95
C LYS A 115 -12.70 9.31 -8.74
N LEU A 116 -11.96 9.48 -9.81
CA LEU A 116 -10.63 10.06 -9.75
C LEU A 116 -10.74 11.52 -9.28
N ILE A 117 -10.09 11.84 -8.16
CA ILE A 117 -9.93 13.20 -7.65
C ILE A 117 -8.71 13.84 -8.30
N GLU A 118 -7.56 13.14 -8.23
CA GLU A 118 -6.29 13.65 -8.70
C GLU A 118 -5.34 12.51 -9.06
N ARG A 119 -4.46 12.76 -10.04
CA ARG A 119 -3.32 11.91 -10.37
C ARG A 119 -2.04 12.73 -10.29
N ILE A 120 -1.10 12.29 -9.44
CA ILE A 120 0.22 12.89 -9.27
C ILE A 120 1.27 11.86 -9.67
N LYS A 121 1.79 11.95 -10.90
CA LYS A 121 2.70 10.95 -11.50
C LYS A 121 2.06 9.55 -11.47
N SER A 122 2.64 8.62 -10.68
CA SER A 122 2.15 7.25 -10.51
C SER A 122 1.15 7.08 -9.35
N LEU A 123 0.85 8.12 -8.59
CA LEU A 123 -0.14 8.10 -7.51
C LEU A 123 -1.50 8.57 -8.01
N VAL A 124 -2.57 7.82 -7.71
CA VAL A 124 -3.96 8.24 -7.92
C VAL A 124 -4.70 8.38 -6.59
N LEU A 125 -5.54 9.40 -6.50
CA LEU A 125 -6.46 9.64 -5.39
C LEU A 125 -7.90 9.51 -5.88
N LEU A 126 -8.70 8.73 -5.18
CA LEU A 126 -10.07 8.38 -5.54
C LEU A 126 -11.01 8.61 -4.34
N ASN A 127 -12.29 8.93 -4.61
CA ASN A 127 -13.36 8.90 -3.60
C ASN A 127 -14.70 8.45 -4.17
#